data_fd068ebd828732e584feadbb98082a3a
#
_entry.id   fd068ebd828732e584feadbb98082a3a
#
_cell.length_a   1.000
_cell.length_b   1.000
_cell.length_c   1.000
_cell.angle_alpha   90.00
_cell.angle_beta   90.00
_cell.angle_gamma   90.00
#
_symmetry.space_group_name_H-M   'P 1'
#
loop_
_entity.id
_entity.type
_entity.pdbx_description
1 polymer ?
#
loop_
_entity_poly.entity_id
_entity_poly.type
_entity_poly.pdbx_seq_one_letter_code
_entity_poly.pdbx_strand_id
1 'polypeptide(L)'
;MDCYKREIETLLRSREVSGFQLLDLQDYTGQGTALVGVLNAMMENKGLISAEKWREFCAGTVVLGEFASFTGMMGEDIRFDVQISECDPEKRHTRIRCTLMDGERELYACDVTPGARQGRLTDAVSVTFPAECYRDAMQERITGLTVVLTLEDGTRNHYPIWLIPPIDIRITREGIEKDGRMVAFVSAEEKADGAAIVVPSAEGQLPAEYCTDFWCYPMFRSISESMGKPVPVGTMGLSIDTASPLLKRFAQEDYTTPAWYAILQTAHVQRLPADIHPAVQMIDNTERCARLGILYQQDGVWHLTARLWEKPDDPTVRALAWSLWEALK
;
A
#
# COMPACT_ATOMS: atom_id res chain seq x y z
N MET A 1 6.74 8.49 -0.02
CA MET A 1 6.61 9.11 1.30
C MET A 1 6.18 8.10 2.36
N ASP A 2 5.27 7.18 2.08
CA ASP A 2 4.79 6.17 3.05
C ASP A 2 5.91 5.27 3.57
N CYS A 3 6.89 4.90 2.74
CA CYS A 3 8.07 4.15 3.18
C CYS A 3 8.86 4.91 4.24
N TYR A 4 9.15 6.20 4.02
CA TYR A 4 9.81 7.04 5.01
C TYR A 4 9.06 7.08 6.34
N LYS A 5 7.74 7.31 6.28
CA LYS A 5 6.89 7.33 7.47
C LYS A 5 6.98 6.02 8.24
N ARG A 6 6.82 4.88 7.56
CA ARG A 6 6.84 3.56 8.21
C ARG A 6 8.19 3.20 8.80
N GLU A 7 9.28 3.47 8.11
CA GLU A 7 10.63 3.23 8.60
C GLU A 7 10.96 4.11 9.81
N ILE A 8 10.71 5.41 9.72
CA ILE A 8 10.95 6.35 10.82
C ILE A 8 10.10 5.95 12.05
N GLU A 9 8.81 5.67 11.88
CA GLU A 9 7.95 5.26 12.98
C GLU A 9 8.39 3.94 13.61
N THR A 10 8.89 2.98 12.82
CA THR A 10 9.44 1.74 13.32
C THR A 10 10.65 2.00 14.23
N LEU A 11 11.55 2.90 13.83
CA LEU A 11 12.69 3.32 14.65
C LEU A 11 12.24 4.08 15.91
N LEU A 12 11.21 4.92 15.81
CA LEU A 12 10.67 5.66 16.97
C LEU A 12 10.00 4.73 18.00
N ARG A 13 9.43 3.59 17.58
CA ARG A 13 8.88 2.57 18.49
C ARG A 13 9.95 1.73 19.18
N SER A 14 11.17 1.72 18.67
CA SER A 14 12.25 0.94 19.28
C SER A 14 12.77 1.60 20.55
N ARG A 15 12.88 0.83 21.62
CA ARG A 15 13.53 1.26 22.87
C ARG A 15 15.06 1.17 22.82
N GLU A 16 15.59 0.41 21.87
CA GLU A 16 17.02 0.11 21.75
C GLU A 16 17.72 1.05 20.76
N VAL A 17 16.98 1.63 19.81
CA VAL A 17 17.52 2.56 18.82
C VAL A 17 17.53 3.97 19.39
N SER A 18 18.69 4.59 19.50
CA SER A 18 18.85 5.94 20.07
C SER A 18 18.41 7.05 19.13
N GLY A 19 18.40 6.81 17.82
CA GLY A 19 18.01 7.77 16.79
C GLY A 19 18.28 7.22 15.40
N PHE A 20 18.06 8.04 14.37
CA PHE A 20 18.30 7.71 12.98
C PHE A 20 18.93 8.89 12.24
N GLN A 21 19.55 8.60 11.12
CA GLN A 21 19.98 9.57 10.15
C GLN A 21 19.22 9.33 8.86
N LEU A 22 18.65 10.39 8.30
CA LEU A 22 18.07 10.36 6.97
C LEU A 22 19.14 10.74 5.96
N LEU A 23 19.48 9.80 5.08
CA LEU A 23 20.27 10.06 3.90
C LEU A 23 19.34 10.58 2.80
N ASP A 24 19.83 11.52 1.97
CA ASP A 24 19.09 12.08 0.84
C ASP A 24 17.81 12.86 1.23
N LEU A 25 17.90 13.74 2.25
CA LEU A 25 16.86 14.73 2.50
C LEU A 25 16.68 15.65 1.28
N GLN A 26 17.77 16.02 0.62
CA GLN A 26 17.78 16.78 -0.61
C GLN A 26 18.40 15.98 -1.76
N ASP A 27 18.07 16.35 -2.99
CA ASP A 27 18.68 15.79 -4.17
C ASP A 27 20.19 16.11 -4.21
N TYR A 28 20.99 15.13 -4.56
CA TYR A 28 22.41 15.31 -4.83
C TYR A 28 22.67 15.32 -6.34
N THR A 29 23.00 16.48 -6.89
CA THR A 29 23.18 16.65 -8.34
C THR A 29 24.51 16.06 -8.89
N GLY A 30 25.42 15.66 -7.99
CA GLY A 30 26.67 15.01 -8.36
C GLY A 30 26.56 13.56 -8.81
N GLN A 31 25.37 12.96 -8.63
CA GLN A 31 25.10 11.58 -9.02
C GLN A 31 23.69 11.48 -9.60
N GLY A 32 23.56 11.03 -10.84
CA GLY A 32 22.29 10.99 -11.56
C GLY A 32 21.20 10.09 -10.94
N THR A 33 21.58 9.17 -10.06
CA THR A 33 20.64 8.31 -9.32
C THR A 33 20.25 8.85 -7.93
N ALA A 34 20.83 9.98 -7.51
CA ALA A 34 20.59 10.57 -6.19
C ALA A 34 19.62 11.77 -6.25
N LEU A 35 18.63 11.72 -7.15
CA LEU A 35 17.51 12.67 -7.24
C LEU A 35 16.29 12.17 -6.47
N VAL A 36 16.52 11.59 -5.31
CA VAL A 36 15.53 10.89 -4.47
C VAL A 36 15.13 11.70 -3.23
N GLY A 37 15.67 12.91 -3.08
CA GLY A 37 15.37 13.80 -1.96
C GLY A 37 13.91 14.22 -1.88
N VAL A 38 13.47 14.52 -0.67
CA VAL A 38 12.18 15.20 -0.41
C VAL A 38 12.24 16.65 -0.89
N LEU A 39 13.44 17.25 -0.79
CA LEU A 39 13.76 18.58 -1.29
C LEU A 39 14.60 18.45 -2.56
N ASN A 40 14.53 19.46 -3.42
CA ASN A 40 15.45 19.57 -4.54
C ASN A 40 16.87 20.04 -4.09
N ALA A 41 17.81 20.11 -5.02
CA ALA A 41 19.18 20.52 -4.73
C ALA A 41 19.33 21.96 -4.15
N MET A 42 18.32 22.79 -4.30
CA MET A 42 18.23 24.15 -3.74
C MET A 42 17.49 24.20 -2.40
N MET A 43 17.19 23.05 -1.77
CA MET A 43 16.43 22.91 -0.53
C MET A 43 14.95 23.36 -0.65
N GLU A 44 14.41 23.40 -1.86
CA GLU A 44 13.01 23.71 -2.10
C GLU A 44 12.15 22.44 -2.06
N ASN A 45 10.92 22.55 -1.56
CA ASN A 45 9.98 21.44 -1.51
C ASN A 45 9.57 21.02 -2.92
N LYS A 46 9.71 19.73 -3.23
CA LYS A 46 9.30 19.13 -4.51
C LYS A 46 7.78 18.88 -4.61
N GLY A 47 7.01 19.25 -3.60
CA GLY A 47 5.56 19.05 -3.56
C GLY A 47 5.12 17.63 -3.20
N LEU A 48 6.04 16.76 -2.78
CA LEU A 48 5.74 15.37 -2.45
C LEU A 48 5.01 15.21 -1.10
N ILE A 49 5.29 16.13 -0.17
CA ILE A 49 4.71 16.13 1.18
C ILE A 49 4.76 17.55 1.75
N SER A 50 3.74 17.95 2.50
CA SER A 50 3.79 19.22 3.22
C SER A 50 4.64 19.11 4.48
N ALA A 51 5.14 20.24 4.99
CA ALA A 51 5.91 20.30 6.23
C ALA A 51 5.09 19.82 7.45
N GLU A 52 3.78 20.09 7.46
CA GLU A 52 2.86 19.62 8.50
C GLU A 52 2.77 18.11 8.51
N LYS A 53 2.54 17.47 7.35
CA LYS A 53 2.50 16.01 7.21
C LYS A 53 3.84 15.36 7.52
N TRP A 54 4.95 15.99 7.16
CA TRP A 54 6.28 15.48 7.51
C TRP A 54 6.47 15.43 9.02
N ARG A 55 6.02 16.47 9.75
CA ARG A 55 6.13 16.51 11.21
C ARG A 55 5.25 15.50 11.94
N GLU A 56 4.26 14.92 11.30
CA GLU A 56 3.42 13.88 11.91
C GLU A 56 4.23 12.63 12.30
N PHE A 57 5.34 12.36 11.62
CA PHE A 57 6.20 11.19 11.89
C PHE A 57 7.69 11.52 12.07
N CYS A 58 8.13 12.73 11.75
CA CYS A 58 9.52 13.16 11.86
C CYS A 58 9.61 14.47 12.65
N ALA A 59 9.44 14.37 13.95
CA ALA A 59 9.47 15.48 14.90
C ALA A 59 9.98 15.04 16.29
N GLY A 60 10.23 15.99 17.17
CA GLY A 60 10.61 15.70 18.54
C GLY A 60 9.51 15.03 19.37
N THR A 61 8.26 15.32 19.07
CA THR A 61 7.07 14.64 19.61
C THR A 61 6.33 13.97 18.46
N VAL A 62 6.10 12.67 18.56
CA VAL A 62 5.31 11.89 17.59
C VAL A 62 4.35 10.97 18.33
N VAL A 63 3.07 11.06 18.02
CA VAL A 63 2.07 10.06 18.44
C VAL A 63 2.02 8.94 17.44
N LEU A 64 2.17 7.71 17.90
CA LEU A 64 2.38 6.51 17.08
C LEU A 64 1.19 5.57 17.20
N GLY A 65 0.71 5.08 16.06
CA GLY A 65 -0.26 4.00 15.97
C GLY A 65 0.42 2.72 15.45
N GLU A 66 0.14 1.57 16.05
CA GLU A 66 0.63 0.28 15.61
C GLU A 66 -0.56 -0.62 15.25
N PHE A 67 -0.59 -1.09 14.01
CA PHE A 67 -1.66 -1.90 13.44
C PHE A 67 -1.09 -3.26 13.02
N ALA A 68 -1.77 -4.34 13.39
CA ALA A 68 -1.42 -5.68 12.90
C ALA A 68 -1.60 -5.79 11.37
N SER A 69 -2.59 -5.07 10.83
CA SER A 69 -2.83 -4.93 9.39
C SER A 69 -3.50 -3.58 9.11
N PHE A 70 -3.21 -3.01 7.95
CA PHE A 70 -3.92 -1.84 7.43
C PHE A 70 -5.13 -2.19 6.56
N THR A 71 -5.37 -3.49 6.36
CA THR A 71 -6.60 -4.02 5.75
C THR A 71 -7.36 -4.84 6.78
N GLY A 72 -8.69 -4.74 6.78
CA GLY A 72 -9.57 -5.47 7.68
C GLY A 72 -10.90 -5.80 7.01
N MET A 73 -11.68 -6.69 7.64
CA MET A 73 -13.01 -7.03 7.16
C MET A 73 -14.05 -6.04 7.70
N MET A 74 -14.97 -5.62 6.85
CA MET A 74 -16.14 -4.86 7.31
C MET A 74 -16.96 -5.70 8.29
N GLY A 75 -17.37 -5.08 9.40
CA GLY A 75 -18.10 -5.73 10.48
C GLY A 75 -17.22 -6.24 11.62
N GLU A 76 -15.92 -6.09 11.53
CA GLU A 76 -14.96 -6.39 12.60
C GLU A 76 -14.48 -5.12 13.31
N ASP A 77 -14.18 -5.24 14.61
CA ASP A 77 -13.58 -4.13 15.35
C ASP A 77 -12.20 -3.75 14.78
N ILE A 78 -11.92 -2.45 14.70
CA ILE A 78 -10.60 -1.95 14.36
C ILE A 78 -9.77 -1.87 15.63
N ARG A 79 -8.68 -2.66 15.71
CA ARG A 79 -7.80 -2.72 16.87
C ARG A 79 -6.40 -2.28 16.52
N PHE A 80 -5.83 -1.44 17.39
CA PHE A 80 -4.48 -0.92 17.26
C PHE A 80 -3.93 -0.48 18.62
N ASP A 81 -2.63 -0.35 18.71
CA ASP A 81 -1.97 0.18 19.89
C ASP A 81 -1.48 1.60 19.63
N VAL A 82 -1.44 2.42 20.68
CA VAL A 82 -0.93 3.79 20.62
C VAL A 82 0.20 4.02 21.61
N GLN A 83 1.20 4.79 21.18
CA GLN A 83 2.36 5.18 21.97
C GLN A 83 2.71 6.63 21.66
N ILE A 84 3.55 7.25 22.49
CA ILE A 84 4.13 8.57 22.24
C ILE A 84 5.65 8.44 22.28
N SER A 85 6.31 8.88 21.22
CA SER A 85 7.74 9.15 21.20
C SER A 85 7.96 10.64 21.48
N GLU A 86 8.67 10.96 22.57
CA GLU A 86 8.88 12.32 23.06
C GLU A 86 10.35 12.56 23.41
N CYS A 87 10.99 13.46 22.70
CA CYS A 87 12.42 13.79 22.92
C CYS A 87 12.64 14.76 24.08
N ASP A 88 11.66 15.60 24.42
CA ASP A 88 11.78 16.51 25.56
C ASP A 88 11.53 15.76 26.88
N PRO A 89 12.54 15.66 27.77
CA PRO A 89 12.42 14.92 29.03
C PRO A 89 11.39 15.51 29.99
N GLU A 90 11.11 16.80 29.89
CA GLU A 90 10.18 17.50 30.79
C GLU A 90 8.72 17.48 30.30
N LYS A 91 8.51 17.27 29.00
CA LYS A 91 7.19 17.27 28.43
C LYS A 91 6.39 16.03 28.83
N ARG A 92 5.12 16.24 29.18
CA ARG A 92 4.17 15.20 29.57
C ARG A 92 2.89 15.35 28.78
N HIS A 93 2.33 14.22 28.42
CA HIS A 93 1.05 14.12 27.72
C HIS A 93 0.07 13.36 28.59
N THR A 94 -1.15 13.83 28.69
CA THR A 94 -2.19 13.27 29.57
C THR A 94 -3.30 12.58 28.81
N ARG A 95 -3.37 12.84 27.50
CA ARG A 95 -4.45 12.31 26.67
C ARG A 95 -3.98 12.11 25.23
N ILE A 96 -4.44 10.99 24.64
CA ILE A 96 -4.41 10.75 23.20
C ILE A 96 -5.87 10.67 22.74
N ARG A 97 -6.32 11.57 21.88
CA ARG A 97 -7.59 11.45 21.19
C ARG A 97 -7.39 10.59 19.94
N CYS A 98 -8.15 9.49 19.86
CA CYS A 98 -8.16 8.57 18.74
C CYS A 98 -9.48 8.76 17.98
N THR A 99 -9.41 9.09 16.70
CA THR A 99 -10.58 9.43 15.87
C THR A 99 -10.59 8.59 14.60
N LEU A 100 -11.75 8.07 14.22
CA LEU A 100 -11.99 7.41 12.94
C LEU A 100 -12.69 8.37 12.00
N MET A 101 -12.13 8.56 10.81
CA MET A 101 -12.60 9.53 9.81
C MET A 101 -12.99 8.84 8.49
N ASP A 102 -14.07 9.32 7.88
CA ASP A 102 -14.43 9.06 6.48
C ASP A 102 -14.33 10.39 5.72
N GLY A 103 -13.19 10.61 5.06
CA GLY A 103 -12.82 11.92 4.55
C GLY A 103 -12.75 12.97 5.69
N GLU A 104 -13.61 13.98 5.62
CA GLU A 104 -13.72 15.02 6.66
C GLU A 104 -14.73 14.69 7.77
N ARG A 105 -15.50 13.60 7.61
CA ARG A 105 -16.54 13.21 8.58
C ARG A 105 -15.95 12.37 9.70
N GLU A 106 -16.09 12.82 10.95
CA GLU A 106 -15.82 12.00 12.13
C GLU A 106 -16.89 10.94 12.29
N LEU A 107 -16.49 9.66 12.32
CA LEU A 107 -17.37 8.52 12.56
C LEU A 107 -17.39 8.13 14.03
N TYR A 108 -16.23 8.17 14.66
CA TYR A 108 -16.05 7.78 16.06
C TYR A 108 -14.84 8.47 16.67
N ALA A 109 -14.88 8.72 17.97
CA ALA A 109 -13.72 9.14 18.72
C ALA A 109 -13.75 8.63 20.16
N CYS A 110 -12.56 8.36 20.68
CA CYS A 110 -12.35 8.07 22.09
C CYS A 110 -11.06 8.71 22.58
N ASP A 111 -10.96 8.93 23.87
CA ASP A 111 -9.74 9.42 24.53
C ASP A 111 -9.12 8.28 25.34
N VAL A 112 -7.80 8.16 25.28
CA VAL A 112 -7.04 7.23 26.11
C VAL A 112 -5.92 7.95 26.84
N THR A 113 -5.58 7.46 28.03
CA THR A 113 -4.45 7.96 28.80
C THR A 113 -3.17 7.28 28.29
N PRO A 114 -2.11 8.03 27.96
CA PRO A 114 -0.83 7.45 27.57
C PRO A 114 -0.30 6.47 28.62
N GLY A 115 0.37 5.40 28.18
CA GLY A 115 1.06 4.48 29.06
C GLY A 115 2.25 5.14 29.80
N ALA A 116 2.84 4.40 30.73
CA ALA A 116 4.01 4.86 31.47
C ALA A 116 5.18 5.14 30.53
N ARG A 117 5.84 6.30 30.73
CA ARG A 117 6.98 6.68 29.90
C ARG A 117 8.27 6.02 30.40
N GLN A 118 9.01 5.41 29.49
CA GLN A 118 10.34 4.85 29.72
C GLN A 118 11.32 5.42 28.68
N GLY A 119 12.22 6.30 29.13
CA GLY A 119 13.08 7.06 28.24
C GLY A 119 12.26 8.02 27.38
N ARG A 120 12.33 7.89 26.07
CA ARG A 120 11.55 8.72 25.12
C ARG A 120 10.20 8.11 24.72
N LEU A 121 9.95 6.83 24.98
CA LEU A 121 8.78 6.11 24.49
C LEU A 121 7.85 5.76 25.66
N THR A 122 6.53 5.93 25.47
CA THR A 122 5.54 5.42 26.41
C THR A 122 5.27 3.93 26.18
N ASP A 123 4.72 3.25 27.18
CA ASP A 123 4.16 1.92 26.99
C ASP A 123 2.97 1.96 26.03
N ALA A 124 2.76 0.88 25.30
CA ALA A 124 1.64 0.76 24.37
C ALA A 124 0.31 0.69 25.12
N VAL A 125 -0.71 1.36 24.59
CA VAL A 125 -2.08 1.33 25.09
C VAL A 125 -2.98 0.86 23.96
N SER A 126 -3.72 -0.23 24.18
CA SER A 126 -4.61 -0.81 23.18
C SER A 126 -5.90 0.01 23.04
N VAL A 127 -6.28 0.25 21.79
CA VAL A 127 -7.49 0.97 21.40
C VAL A 127 -8.34 0.06 20.51
N THR A 128 -9.66 0.13 20.72
CA THR A 128 -10.64 -0.59 19.90
C THR A 128 -11.71 0.38 19.42
N PHE A 129 -11.92 0.44 18.11
CA PHE A 129 -13.09 1.07 17.53
C PHE A 129 -14.11 -0.01 17.20
N PRO A 130 -15.30 0.00 17.83
CA PRO A 130 -16.34 -1.00 17.59
C PRO A 130 -16.82 -0.95 16.13
N ALA A 131 -17.15 -2.11 15.56
CA ALA A 131 -17.63 -2.23 14.18
C ALA A 131 -18.88 -1.37 13.90
N GLU A 132 -19.70 -1.13 14.91
CA GLU A 132 -20.90 -0.31 14.78
C GLU A 132 -20.61 1.14 14.42
N CYS A 133 -19.45 1.67 14.81
CA CYS A 133 -19.11 3.09 14.63
C CYS A 133 -18.91 3.50 13.17
N TYR A 134 -18.64 2.55 12.28
CA TYR A 134 -18.44 2.82 10.85
C TYR A 134 -19.47 2.14 9.94
N ARG A 135 -20.54 1.55 10.52
CA ARG A 135 -21.58 0.83 9.74
C ARG A 135 -22.15 1.65 8.60
N ASP A 136 -22.41 2.95 8.84
CA ASP A 136 -23.01 3.86 7.85
C ASP A 136 -22.02 4.32 6.78
N ALA A 137 -20.72 4.09 6.96
CA ALA A 137 -19.69 4.36 5.98
C ALA A 137 -19.40 3.15 5.07
N MET A 138 -19.95 1.96 5.39
CA MET A 138 -19.71 0.75 4.61
C MET A 138 -20.30 0.85 3.21
N GLN A 139 -19.51 0.45 2.22
CA GLN A 139 -19.88 0.44 0.80
C GLN A 139 -19.68 -0.95 0.23
N GLU A 140 -20.34 -1.22 -0.91
CA GLU A 140 -20.12 -2.45 -1.68
C GLU A 140 -18.79 -2.40 -2.48
N ARG A 141 -17.74 -1.95 -1.82
CA ARG A 141 -16.37 -1.90 -2.35
C ARG A 141 -15.39 -1.78 -1.20
N ILE A 142 -14.09 -1.92 -1.45
CA ILE A 142 -13.08 -1.56 -0.44
C ILE A 142 -13.28 -0.09 -0.08
N THR A 143 -13.44 0.16 1.22
CA THR A 143 -13.65 1.49 1.77
C THR A 143 -12.42 1.95 2.55
N GLY A 144 -11.82 3.05 2.11
CA GLY A 144 -10.70 3.70 2.82
C GLY A 144 -11.24 4.59 3.93
N LEU A 145 -10.77 4.37 5.16
CA LEU A 145 -10.97 5.22 6.32
C LEU A 145 -9.64 5.69 6.86
N THR A 146 -9.64 6.69 7.74
CA THR A 146 -8.41 7.20 8.36
C THR A 146 -8.53 7.22 9.87
N VAL A 147 -7.59 6.59 10.55
CA VAL A 147 -7.40 6.77 11.99
C VAL A 147 -6.51 7.97 12.22
N VAL A 148 -6.98 8.93 13.00
CA VAL A 148 -6.24 10.14 13.38
C VAL A 148 -5.97 10.10 14.89
N LEU A 149 -4.72 10.28 15.26
CA LEU A 149 -4.27 10.39 16.65
C LEU A 149 -3.89 11.84 16.92
N THR A 150 -4.38 12.41 18.01
CA THR A 150 -4.12 13.82 18.36
C THR A 150 -3.79 13.96 19.83
N LEU A 151 -2.72 14.67 20.16
CA LEU A 151 -2.37 15.07 21.52
C LEU A 151 -2.98 16.43 21.87
N GLU A 152 -2.99 16.75 23.16
CA GLU A 152 -3.56 18.02 23.67
C GLU A 152 -2.85 19.28 23.16
N ASP A 153 -1.61 19.19 22.72
CA ASP A 153 -0.83 20.28 22.14
C ASP A 153 -1.04 20.48 20.63
N GLY A 154 -1.91 19.66 20.02
CA GLY A 154 -2.20 19.69 18.59
C GLY A 154 -1.26 18.81 17.74
N THR A 155 -0.27 18.13 18.36
CA THR A 155 0.53 17.11 17.67
C THR A 155 -0.40 16.00 17.19
N ARG A 156 -0.30 15.62 15.90
CA ARG A 156 -1.17 14.60 15.32
C ARG A 156 -0.41 13.68 14.38
N ASN A 157 -1.01 12.52 14.14
CA ASN A 157 -0.58 11.55 13.13
C ASN A 157 -1.81 10.86 12.55
N HIS A 158 -1.71 10.34 11.34
CA HIS A 158 -2.82 9.66 10.69
C HIS A 158 -2.40 8.36 10.03
N TYR A 159 -3.33 7.41 9.96
CA TYR A 159 -3.13 6.07 9.41
C TYR A 159 -4.31 5.69 8.52
N PRO A 160 -4.11 5.56 7.21
CA PRO A 160 -5.16 5.03 6.34
C PRO A 160 -5.34 3.54 6.60
N ILE A 161 -6.60 3.09 6.59
CA ILE A 161 -6.99 1.69 6.70
C ILE A 161 -8.01 1.37 5.61
N TRP A 162 -8.03 0.14 5.14
CA TRP A 162 -8.91 -0.32 4.06
C TRP A 162 -9.79 -1.44 4.57
N LEU A 163 -11.11 -1.21 4.58
CA LEU A 163 -12.09 -2.18 5.01
C LEU A 163 -12.70 -2.87 3.78
N ILE A 164 -12.68 -4.20 3.80
CA ILE A 164 -13.08 -5.07 2.70
C ILE A 164 -14.46 -5.62 3.05
N PRO A 165 -15.49 -5.46 2.16
CA PRO A 165 -16.80 -6.05 2.39
C PRO A 165 -16.74 -7.58 2.37
N PRO A 166 -17.65 -8.29 3.05
CA PRO A 166 -17.79 -9.72 2.86
C PRO A 166 -18.23 -10.02 1.42
N ILE A 167 -17.48 -10.90 0.74
CA ILE A 167 -17.70 -11.20 -0.68
C ILE A 167 -17.90 -12.71 -0.84
N ASP A 168 -19.06 -13.09 -1.36
CA ASP A 168 -19.33 -14.46 -1.74
C ASP A 168 -19.01 -14.65 -3.23
N ILE A 169 -17.83 -15.23 -3.49
CA ILE A 169 -17.30 -15.49 -4.83
C ILE A 169 -16.38 -16.71 -4.79
N ARG A 170 -16.40 -17.50 -5.84
CA ARG A 170 -15.52 -18.64 -6.00
C ARG A 170 -14.45 -18.34 -7.03
N ILE A 171 -13.21 -18.62 -6.67
CA ILE A 171 -12.05 -18.39 -7.54
C ILE A 171 -11.36 -19.75 -7.73
N THR A 172 -11.24 -20.17 -8.96
CA THR A 172 -10.56 -21.41 -9.35
C THR A 172 -9.60 -21.15 -10.51
N ARG A 173 -8.89 -22.17 -10.97
CA ARG A 173 -8.05 -22.06 -12.18
C ARG A 173 -8.86 -21.81 -13.45
N GLU A 174 -10.12 -22.24 -13.47
CA GLU A 174 -11.02 -22.07 -14.61
C GLU A 174 -11.59 -20.67 -14.69
N GLY A 175 -11.66 -19.94 -13.57
CA GLY A 175 -12.19 -18.59 -13.56
C GLY A 175 -12.76 -18.12 -12.24
N ILE A 176 -13.51 -17.03 -12.34
CA ILE A 176 -14.22 -16.35 -11.25
C ILE A 176 -15.71 -16.64 -11.40
N GLU A 177 -16.31 -17.31 -10.42
CA GLU A 177 -17.71 -17.73 -10.43
C GLU A 177 -18.50 -17.01 -9.34
N LYS A 178 -19.65 -16.45 -9.71
CA LYS A 178 -20.63 -15.86 -8.81
C LYS A 178 -22.03 -15.93 -9.43
N ASP A 179 -23.04 -16.25 -8.61
CA ASP A 179 -24.45 -16.29 -9.02
C ASP A 179 -24.72 -17.15 -10.29
N GLY A 180 -23.98 -18.27 -10.44
CA GLY A 180 -24.08 -19.19 -11.58
C GLY A 180 -23.49 -18.66 -12.89
N ARG A 181 -22.77 -17.54 -12.87
CA ARG A 181 -22.06 -16.99 -14.02
C ARG A 181 -20.55 -17.03 -13.77
N MET A 182 -19.81 -17.33 -14.83
CA MET A 182 -18.35 -17.42 -14.77
C MET A 182 -17.70 -16.40 -15.72
N VAL A 183 -16.67 -15.74 -15.24
CA VAL A 183 -15.67 -15.08 -16.08
C VAL A 183 -14.46 -16.02 -16.14
N ALA A 184 -14.21 -16.59 -17.31
CA ALA A 184 -13.19 -17.61 -17.48
C ALA A 184 -11.77 -17.04 -17.43
N PHE A 185 -10.85 -17.80 -16.86
CA PHE A 185 -9.41 -17.61 -17.07
C PHE A 185 -8.96 -18.48 -18.23
N VAL A 186 -8.33 -17.85 -19.22
CA VAL A 186 -7.88 -18.53 -20.43
C VAL A 186 -6.40 -18.23 -20.67
N SER A 187 -5.69 -19.15 -21.34
CA SER A 187 -4.34 -18.86 -21.83
C SER A 187 -4.37 -17.95 -23.06
N ALA A 188 -3.23 -17.38 -23.42
CA ALA A 188 -3.12 -16.49 -24.57
C ALA A 188 -3.44 -17.21 -25.92
N GLU A 189 -3.40 -18.54 -25.94
CA GLU A 189 -3.63 -19.37 -27.13
C GLU A 189 -5.08 -19.86 -27.24
N GLU A 190 -5.87 -19.75 -26.16
CA GLU A 190 -7.24 -20.20 -26.08
C GLU A 190 -8.22 -19.10 -26.51
N LYS A 191 -9.23 -19.49 -27.27
CA LYS A 191 -10.38 -18.63 -27.55
C LYS A 191 -11.47 -18.87 -26.51
N ALA A 192 -11.90 -17.82 -25.84
CA ALA A 192 -13.01 -17.93 -24.91
C ALA A 192 -14.36 -17.68 -25.63
N ASP A 193 -15.32 -18.55 -25.36
CA ASP A 193 -16.72 -18.31 -25.68
C ASP A 193 -17.37 -17.59 -24.49
N GLY A 194 -17.45 -16.27 -24.54
CA GLY A 194 -18.07 -15.45 -23.49
C GLY A 194 -17.08 -14.55 -22.73
N ALA A 195 -17.46 -14.19 -21.51
CA ALA A 195 -16.67 -13.31 -20.66
C ALA A 195 -15.38 -14.02 -20.17
N ALA A 196 -14.23 -13.45 -20.49
CA ALA A 196 -12.95 -14.06 -20.16
C ALA A 196 -11.86 -13.02 -19.89
N ILE A 197 -10.85 -13.46 -19.13
CA ILE A 197 -9.61 -12.76 -18.86
C ILE A 197 -8.47 -13.68 -19.29
N VAL A 198 -7.58 -13.17 -20.12
CA VAL A 198 -6.35 -13.88 -20.47
C VAL A 198 -5.38 -13.78 -19.30
N VAL A 199 -4.89 -14.94 -18.85
CA VAL A 199 -3.81 -15.01 -17.85
C VAL A 199 -2.55 -15.49 -18.57
N PRO A 200 -1.62 -14.57 -18.89
CA PRO A 200 -0.38 -14.91 -19.60
C PRO A 200 0.50 -15.87 -18.80
N SER A 201 1.34 -16.67 -19.50
CA SER A 201 2.34 -17.49 -18.84
C SER A 201 3.33 -16.64 -18.05
N ALA A 202 3.66 -17.10 -16.84
CA ALA A 202 4.70 -16.49 -16.01
C ALA A 202 6.12 -16.93 -16.40
N GLU A 203 6.26 -17.92 -17.30
CA GLU A 203 7.55 -18.48 -17.69
C GLU A 203 8.43 -17.41 -18.35
N GLY A 204 9.64 -17.24 -17.82
CA GLY A 204 10.59 -16.24 -18.29
C GLY A 204 10.24 -14.79 -17.97
N GLN A 205 9.16 -14.54 -17.21
CA GLN A 205 8.75 -13.20 -16.81
C GLN A 205 9.30 -12.84 -15.43
N LEU A 206 9.44 -11.52 -15.17
CA LEU A 206 9.83 -11.02 -13.86
C LEU A 206 8.63 -11.07 -12.91
N PRO A 207 8.82 -11.46 -11.63
CA PRO A 207 7.75 -11.36 -10.64
C PRO A 207 7.32 -9.92 -10.41
N ALA A 208 6.08 -9.70 -9.98
CA ALA A 208 5.54 -8.37 -9.70
C ALA A 208 5.93 -7.88 -8.29
N GLU A 209 7.13 -8.14 -7.86
CA GLU A 209 7.71 -7.60 -6.65
C GLU A 209 8.29 -6.23 -6.94
N TYR A 210 8.16 -5.29 -6.02
CA TYR A 210 8.91 -4.07 -6.08
C TYR A 210 10.00 -4.02 -5.02
N CYS A 211 11.10 -3.37 -5.35
CA CYS A 211 12.25 -3.23 -4.48
C CYS A 211 12.63 -1.75 -4.46
N THR A 212 12.58 -1.14 -3.29
CA THR A 212 13.02 0.22 -3.08
C THR A 212 14.54 0.31 -2.87
N ASP A 213 15.22 -0.83 -2.82
CA ASP A 213 16.67 -0.91 -2.66
C ASP A 213 17.38 -0.44 -3.95
N PHE A 214 18.36 0.42 -3.80
CA PHE A 214 19.20 0.91 -4.91
C PHE A 214 20.12 -0.17 -5.53
N TRP A 215 20.14 -1.38 -4.99
CA TRP A 215 20.75 -2.56 -5.60
C TRP A 215 20.19 -2.92 -6.98
N CYS A 216 19.04 -2.39 -7.36
CA CYS A 216 18.49 -2.54 -8.70
C CYS A 216 19.26 -1.76 -9.78
N TYR A 217 20.11 -0.81 -9.43
CA TYR A 217 20.94 -0.08 -10.40
C TYR A 217 22.12 -0.92 -10.92
N PRO A 218 22.61 -0.66 -12.16
CA PRO A 218 23.64 -1.49 -12.80
C PRO A 218 24.90 -1.67 -11.96
N MET A 219 25.35 -0.60 -11.32
CA MET A 219 26.55 -0.64 -10.47
C MET A 219 26.38 -1.60 -9.28
N PHE A 220 25.22 -1.57 -8.64
CA PHE A 220 24.96 -2.42 -7.49
C PHE A 220 24.59 -3.85 -7.90
N ARG A 221 23.99 -4.03 -9.08
CA ARG A 221 23.73 -5.33 -9.66
C ARG A 221 25.02 -6.13 -9.80
N SER A 222 26.04 -5.55 -10.42
CA SER A 222 27.34 -6.22 -10.60
C SER A 222 28.01 -6.58 -9.28
N ILE A 223 27.83 -5.74 -8.24
CA ILE A 223 28.30 -6.04 -6.88
C ILE A 223 27.49 -7.21 -6.29
N SER A 224 26.18 -7.20 -6.41
CA SER A 224 25.31 -8.29 -5.91
C SER A 224 25.68 -9.63 -6.58
N GLU A 225 25.84 -9.64 -7.89
CA GLU A 225 26.26 -10.81 -8.66
C GLU A 225 27.63 -11.33 -8.20
N SER A 226 28.61 -10.43 -8.03
CA SER A 226 29.94 -10.80 -7.54
C SER A 226 29.94 -11.35 -6.11
N MET A 227 28.96 -10.99 -5.29
CA MET A 227 28.76 -11.48 -3.93
C MET A 227 27.83 -12.71 -3.85
N GLY A 228 27.34 -13.23 -4.99
CA GLY A 228 26.39 -14.33 -5.05
C GLY A 228 25.02 -14.02 -4.43
N LYS A 229 24.64 -12.74 -4.34
CA LYS A 229 23.33 -12.32 -3.86
C LYS A 229 22.30 -12.33 -4.98
N PRO A 230 21.01 -12.60 -4.68
CA PRO A 230 19.94 -12.41 -5.66
C PRO A 230 19.94 -10.96 -6.19
N VAL A 231 19.78 -10.82 -7.51
CA VAL A 231 19.64 -9.50 -8.13
C VAL A 231 18.20 -9.04 -7.97
N PRO A 232 17.94 -7.88 -7.33
CA PRO A 232 16.58 -7.39 -7.14
C PRO A 232 15.89 -7.11 -8.48
N VAL A 233 14.57 -7.30 -8.52
CA VAL A 233 13.74 -6.99 -9.70
C VAL A 233 13.76 -5.49 -10.01
N GLY A 234 13.76 -4.66 -9.00
CA GLY A 234 13.95 -3.22 -9.10
C GLY A 234 12.79 -2.47 -9.72
N THR A 235 11.56 -2.81 -9.32
CA THR A 235 10.36 -2.03 -9.64
C THR A 235 10.01 -1.09 -8.50
N MET A 236 9.27 0.00 -8.79
CA MET A 236 9.07 1.14 -7.89
C MET A 236 7.65 1.22 -7.33
N GLY A 237 6.82 0.21 -7.49
CA GLY A 237 5.42 0.19 -7.09
C GLY A 237 4.45 0.31 -8.25
N LEU A 238 3.17 0.58 -7.97
CA LEU A 238 2.11 0.62 -8.97
C LEU A 238 1.73 2.05 -9.37
N SER A 239 1.35 2.18 -10.64
CA SER A 239 0.50 3.26 -11.14
C SER A 239 -0.83 2.64 -11.57
N ILE A 240 -1.94 3.16 -11.06
CA ILE A 240 -3.25 2.55 -11.16
C ILE A 240 -4.21 3.57 -11.79
N ASP A 241 -4.89 3.17 -12.87
CA ASP A 241 -6.00 3.92 -13.43
C ASP A 241 -7.27 3.63 -12.62
N THR A 242 -7.57 4.47 -11.66
CA THR A 242 -8.76 4.36 -10.80
C THR A 242 -10.07 4.58 -11.54
N ALA A 243 -10.04 5.11 -12.76
CA ALA A 243 -11.22 5.25 -13.63
C ALA A 243 -11.57 3.96 -14.37
N SER A 244 -10.68 2.96 -14.36
CA SER A 244 -10.94 1.67 -15.01
C SER A 244 -12.18 0.98 -14.43
N PRO A 245 -13.13 0.55 -15.27
CA PRO A 245 -14.35 -0.13 -14.82
C PRO A 245 -14.05 -1.45 -14.09
N LEU A 246 -12.90 -2.07 -14.38
CA LEU A 246 -12.47 -3.31 -13.74
C LEU A 246 -12.05 -3.13 -12.29
N LEU A 247 -11.74 -1.90 -11.85
CA LEU A 247 -11.27 -1.59 -10.52
C LEU A 247 -12.30 -0.85 -9.66
N LYS A 248 -13.52 -0.64 -10.16
CA LYS A 248 -14.56 0.16 -9.53
C LYS A 248 -14.87 -0.24 -8.08
N ARG A 249 -14.75 -1.54 -7.73
CA ARG A 249 -14.99 -2.03 -6.38
C ARG A 249 -13.71 -2.26 -5.58
N PHE A 250 -12.56 -2.10 -6.19
CA PHE A 250 -11.26 -2.43 -5.59
C PHE A 250 -10.39 -1.20 -5.34
N ALA A 251 -9.76 -0.64 -6.36
CA ALA A 251 -8.80 0.45 -6.22
C ALA A 251 -9.48 1.81 -6.02
N GLN A 252 -9.00 2.57 -5.07
CA GLN A 252 -9.42 3.95 -4.81
C GLN A 252 -8.27 4.94 -4.95
N GLU A 253 -7.04 4.48 -4.79
CA GLU A 253 -5.79 5.23 -4.90
C GLU A 253 -5.09 4.87 -6.22
N ASP A 254 -4.38 5.84 -6.78
CA ASP A 254 -3.62 5.69 -8.03
C ASP A 254 -2.23 5.08 -7.83
N TYR A 255 -1.90 4.68 -6.59
CA TYR A 255 -0.63 4.12 -6.17
C TYR A 255 -0.78 2.82 -5.36
N THR A 256 0.31 2.17 -5.04
CA THR A 256 0.35 0.92 -4.26
C THR A 256 -0.13 1.14 -2.82
N THR A 257 -1.19 0.42 -2.45
CA THR A 257 -1.68 0.31 -1.07
C THR A 257 -1.49 -1.11 -0.54
N PRO A 258 -1.61 -1.35 0.77
CA PRO A 258 -1.58 -2.70 1.34
C PRO A 258 -2.58 -3.68 0.73
N ALA A 259 -3.69 -3.19 0.15
CA ALA A 259 -4.67 -4.04 -0.52
C ALA A 259 -4.12 -4.80 -1.74
N TRP A 260 -3.03 -4.34 -2.34
CA TRP A 260 -2.37 -5.00 -3.47
C TRP A 260 -1.39 -6.11 -3.06
N TYR A 261 -1.03 -6.21 -1.78
CA TYR A 261 0.05 -7.09 -1.33
C TYR A 261 -0.13 -8.55 -1.75
N ALA A 262 -1.27 -9.15 -1.41
CA ALA A 262 -1.53 -10.56 -1.73
C ALA A 262 -1.62 -10.81 -3.24
N ILE A 263 -2.13 -9.84 -4.01
CA ILE A 263 -2.27 -9.91 -5.46
C ILE A 263 -0.90 -9.91 -6.12
N LEU A 264 -0.01 -9.00 -5.72
CA LEU A 264 1.33 -8.88 -6.30
C LEU A 264 2.19 -10.12 -6.06
N GLN A 265 1.98 -10.83 -4.94
CA GLN A 265 2.68 -12.09 -4.65
C GLN A 265 2.35 -13.21 -5.64
N THR A 266 1.23 -13.15 -6.35
CA THR A 266 0.81 -14.12 -7.36
C THR A 266 1.00 -13.63 -8.79
N ALA A 267 1.44 -12.38 -8.96
CA ALA A 267 1.56 -11.73 -10.25
C ALA A 267 2.99 -11.77 -10.81
N HIS A 268 3.09 -11.63 -12.10
CA HIS A 268 4.31 -11.28 -12.81
C HIS A 268 4.10 -10.01 -13.61
N VAL A 269 5.15 -9.42 -14.17
CA VAL A 269 5.03 -8.24 -15.01
C VAL A 269 5.17 -8.60 -16.48
N GLN A 270 4.27 -8.10 -17.30
CA GLN A 270 4.32 -8.26 -18.76
C GLN A 270 4.85 -6.98 -19.40
N ARG A 271 5.94 -7.08 -20.16
CA ARG A 271 6.43 -5.95 -20.95
C ARG A 271 5.47 -5.65 -22.08
N LEU A 272 4.97 -4.41 -22.14
CA LEU A 272 3.97 -3.97 -23.10
C LEU A 272 4.54 -3.02 -24.15
N PRO A 273 3.98 -3.04 -25.38
CA PRO A 273 4.20 -2.00 -26.38
C PRO A 273 3.80 -0.61 -25.86
N ALA A 274 4.35 0.44 -26.49
CA ALA A 274 4.17 1.81 -26.05
C ALA A 274 2.74 2.35 -26.23
N ASP A 275 1.95 1.76 -27.12
CA ASP A 275 0.56 2.11 -27.42
C ASP A 275 -0.47 1.47 -26.49
N ILE A 276 -0.06 0.49 -25.66
CA ILE A 276 -0.93 -0.11 -24.66
C ILE A 276 -0.85 0.66 -23.35
N HIS A 277 -2.00 1.12 -22.84
CA HIS A 277 -2.13 1.78 -21.54
C HIS A 277 -2.76 0.82 -20.53
N PRO A 278 -1.96 0.27 -19.58
CA PRO A 278 -2.50 -0.66 -18.59
C PRO A 278 -3.37 0.05 -17.56
N ALA A 279 -4.40 -0.63 -17.09
CA ALA A 279 -5.19 -0.21 -15.93
C ALA A 279 -4.41 -0.34 -14.63
N VAL A 280 -3.48 -1.32 -14.56
CA VAL A 280 -2.51 -1.47 -13.46
C VAL A 280 -1.14 -1.69 -14.06
N GLN A 281 -0.25 -0.75 -13.83
CA GLN A 281 1.13 -0.77 -14.30
C GLN A 281 2.08 -0.87 -13.11
N MET A 282 3.06 -1.76 -13.19
CA MET A 282 4.24 -1.70 -12.33
C MET A 282 5.18 -0.62 -12.86
N ILE A 283 5.55 0.34 -12.01
CA ILE A 283 6.52 1.38 -12.34
C ILE A 283 7.90 0.74 -12.35
N ASP A 284 8.56 0.78 -13.49
CA ASP A 284 9.88 0.20 -13.65
C ASP A 284 10.97 1.12 -13.06
N ASN A 285 12.14 0.55 -12.82
CA ASN A 285 13.30 1.31 -12.41
C ASN A 285 13.79 2.24 -13.56
N THR A 286 14.58 3.22 -13.18
CA THR A 286 15.09 4.24 -14.11
C THR A 286 16.09 3.71 -15.16
N GLU A 287 16.60 2.49 -14.96
CA GLU A 287 17.52 1.82 -15.88
C GLU A 287 16.79 1.23 -17.08
N ARG A 288 15.69 0.49 -16.84
CA ARG A 288 14.95 -0.19 -17.91
C ARG A 288 13.88 0.69 -18.53
N CYS A 289 13.20 1.49 -17.72
CA CYS A 289 12.09 2.37 -18.13
C CYS A 289 11.06 1.67 -19.02
N ALA A 290 10.80 0.38 -18.74
CA ALA A 290 9.86 -0.42 -19.52
C ALA A 290 8.43 -0.18 -19.06
N ARG A 291 7.47 -0.32 -19.96
CA ARG A 291 6.05 -0.38 -19.59
C ARG A 291 5.72 -1.80 -19.16
N LEU A 292 5.42 -1.98 -17.88
CA LEU A 292 5.20 -3.27 -17.24
C LEU A 292 3.72 -3.39 -16.81
N GLY A 293 2.94 -4.21 -17.52
CA GLY A 293 1.51 -4.38 -17.25
C GLY A 293 1.24 -5.49 -16.24
N ILE A 294 0.25 -5.25 -15.36
CA ILE A 294 -0.38 -6.24 -14.47
C ILE A 294 -1.81 -6.53 -14.95
N LEU A 295 -2.59 -5.46 -15.18
CA LEU A 295 -3.94 -5.52 -15.73
C LEU A 295 -4.01 -4.57 -16.92
N TYR A 296 -4.26 -5.09 -18.11
CA TYR A 296 -4.25 -4.30 -19.34
C TYR A 296 -5.21 -4.88 -20.39
N GLN A 297 -5.56 -4.07 -21.38
CA GLN A 297 -6.34 -4.51 -22.54
C GLN A 297 -5.44 -4.56 -23.78
N GLN A 298 -5.49 -5.66 -24.51
CA GLN A 298 -4.82 -5.84 -25.78
C GLN A 298 -5.79 -6.52 -26.77
N ASP A 299 -5.90 -6.00 -28.00
CA ASP A 299 -6.80 -6.52 -29.05
C ASP A 299 -8.27 -6.67 -28.57
N GLY A 300 -8.72 -5.78 -27.71
CA GLY A 300 -10.06 -5.80 -27.13
C GLY A 300 -10.28 -6.79 -26.00
N VAL A 301 -9.26 -7.54 -25.61
CA VAL A 301 -9.33 -8.57 -24.55
C VAL A 301 -8.56 -8.09 -23.31
N TRP A 302 -9.09 -8.38 -22.13
CA TRP A 302 -8.43 -8.08 -20.87
C TRP A 302 -7.43 -9.16 -20.46
N HIS A 303 -6.27 -8.73 -20.02
CA HIS A 303 -5.17 -9.56 -19.53
C HIS A 303 -4.90 -9.23 -18.07
N LEU A 304 -4.76 -10.27 -17.23
CA LEU A 304 -4.36 -10.17 -15.84
C LEU A 304 -3.18 -11.10 -15.58
N THR A 305 -2.06 -10.58 -15.11
CA THR A 305 -0.89 -11.41 -14.84
C THR A 305 -0.91 -12.05 -13.46
N ALA A 306 -1.81 -11.65 -12.57
CA ALA A 306 -1.99 -12.24 -11.24
C ALA A 306 -2.81 -13.55 -11.31
N ARG A 307 -2.29 -14.60 -10.72
CA ARG A 307 -2.95 -15.90 -10.60
C ARG A 307 -3.79 -15.93 -9.33
N LEU A 308 -4.98 -15.33 -9.37
CA LEU A 308 -5.84 -15.14 -8.20
C LEU A 308 -6.22 -16.46 -7.50
N TRP A 309 -6.23 -17.57 -8.23
CA TRP A 309 -6.51 -18.91 -7.69
C TRP A 309 -5.41 -19.46 -6.75
N GLU A 310 -4.25 -18.81 -6.66
CA GLU A 310 -3.20 -19.19 -5.71
C GLU A 310 -3.50 -18.68 -4.29
N LYS A 311 -4.37 -17.66 -4.15
CA LYS A 311 -4.81 -17.11 -2.88
C LYS A 311 -6.33 -16.84 -2.87
N PRO A 312 -7.17 -17.85 -3.14
CA PRO A 312 -8.61 -17.67 -3.35
C PRO A 312 -9.37 -17.19 -2.11
N ASP A 313 -8.80 -17.40 -0.92
CA ASP A 313 -9.41 -17.05 0.36
C ASP A 313 -8.95 -15.69 0.90
N ASP A 314 -7.96 -15.07 0.27
CA ASP A 314 -7.50 -13.74 0.69
C ASP A 314 -8.57 -12.68 0.40
N PRO A 315 -8.96 -11.86 1.38
CA PRO A 315 -10.03 -10.88 1.21
C PRO A 315 -9.77 -9.87 0.09
N THR A 316 -8.52 -9.43 -0.11
CA THR A 316 -8.18 -8.46 -1.15
C THR A 316 -8.23 -9.10 -2.54
N VAL A 317 -7.78 -10.36 -2.66
CA VAL A 317 -7.90 -11.14 -3.89
C VAL A 317 -9.36 -11.35 -4.27
N ARG A 318 -10.22 -11.67 -3.30
CA ARG A 318 -11.67 -11.80 -3.50
C ARG A 318 -12.31 -10.47 -3.94
N ALA A 319 -11.87 -9.36 -3.37
CA ALA A 319 -12.35 -8.03 -3.75
C ALA A 319 -11.98 -7.66 -5.20
N LEU A 320 -10.74 -7.96 -5.61
CA LEU A 320 -10.35 -7.77 -7.01
C LEU A 320 -11.14 -8.69 -7.95
N ALA A 321 -11.24 -9.97 -7.62
CA ALA A 321 -12.01 -10.93 -8.40
C ALA A 321 -13.47 -10.49 -8.58
N TRP A 322 -14.10 -9.98 -7.52
CA TRP A 322 -15.46 -9.44 -7.59
C TRP A 322 -15.54 -8.23 -8.54
N SER A 323 -14.60 -7.30 -8.44
CA SER A 323 -14.57 -6.13 -9.30
C SER A 323 -14.43 -6.51 -10.78
N LEU A 324 -13.55 -7.46 -11.09
CA LEU A 324 -13.35 -8.00 -12.44
C LEU A 324 -14.59 -8.73 -12.96
N TRP A 325 -15.16 -9.62 -12.12
CA TRP A 325 -16.36 -10.38 -12.49
C TRP A 325 -17.54 -9.46 -12.79
N GLU A 326 -17.75 -8.43 -11.98
CA GLU A 326 -18.87 -7.50 -12.20
C GLU A 326 -18.73 -6.67 -13.46
N ALA A 327 -17.52 -6.29 -13.79
CA ALA A 327 -17.26 -5.48 -14.99
C ALA A 327 -17.35 -6.28 -16.31
N LEU A 328 -17.16 -7.61 -16.25
CA LEU A 328 -17.06 -8.46 -17.45
C LEU A 328 -18.25 -9.40 -17.65
N LYS A 329 -19.13 -9.60 -16.66
CA LYS A 329 -20.32 -10.49 -16.72
C LYS A 329 -21.33 -10.11 -17.79
#